data_50f6f756b3fcaddbe3b53c2b98c88806
#
_entry.id   50f6f756b3fcaddbe3b53c2b98c88806
#
_cell.length_a   1.000
_cell.length_b   1.000
_cell.length_c   1.000
_cell.angle_alpha   90.00
_cell.angle_beta   90.00
_cell.angle_gamma   90.00
#
_symmetry.space_group_name_H-M   'P 1'
#
loop_
_entity.id
_entity.type
_entity.pdbx_description
1 polymer ?
#
loop_
_entity_poly.entity_id
_entity_poly.type
_entity_poly.pdbx_seq_one_letter_code
_entity_poly.pdbx_strand_id
1 'polypeptide(L)'
;MKNAAHNLVYRAIADPTRRTILDLLADSERSVKELTASFPITQQAVSQHLSELHTAKLVTSRRVHRENRYRLNPTPLRAVANWVNGFHRFTDPAGHQWAIGPIPKKEE
;
A
#
# COMPACT_ATOMS: atom_id res chain seq x y z
N MET A 1 1.78 8.77 20.97
CA MET A 1 2.55 7.91 20.47
C MET A 1 3.22 8.31 19.28
N LYS A 2 4.40 8.12 19.25
CA LYS A 2 5.18 8.54 18.16
C LYS A 2 4.92 7.76 16.91
N ASN A 3 4.14 6.73 16.98
CA ASN A 3 3.89 5.92 15.82
C ASN A 3 2.50 6.08 15.22
N ALA A 4 1.85 7.19 15.50
CA ALA A 4 0.53 7.41 14.95
C ALA A 4 0.51 7.32 13.42
N ALA A 5 1.52 7.87 12.77
CA ALA A 5 1.59 7.83 11.32
C ALA A 5 1.75 6.40 10.83
N HIS A 6 2.55 5.59 11.53
CA HIS A 6 2.74 4.20 11.16
C HIS A 6 1.44 3.42 11.33
N ASN A 7 0.68 3.71 12.37
CA ASN A 7 -0.59 3.03 12.59
C ASN A 7 -1.56 3.28 11.46
N LEU A 8 -1.56 4.49 10.93
CA LEU A 8 -2.41 4.79 9.79
C LEU A 8 -2.04 3.95 8.58
N VAL A 9 -0.75 3.74 8.38
CA VAL A 9 -0.28 2.91 7.27
C VAL A 9 -0.76 1.47 7.46
N TYR A 10 -0.56 0.91 8.66
CA TYR A 10 -0.97 -0.47 8.90
C TYR A 10 -2.47 -0.64 8.74
N ARG A 11 -3.24 0.31 9.20
CA ARG A 11 -4.69 0.24 9.04
C ARG A 11 -5.08 0.31 7.59
N ALA A 12 -4.43 1.18 6.84
CA ALA A 12 -4.76 1.32 5.43
C ALA A 12 -4.48 0.04 4.65
N ILE A 13 -3.38 -0.63 4.93
CA ILE A 13 -3.03 -1.84 4.17
C ILE A 13 -3.66 -3.10 4.75
N ALA A 14 -4.42 -2.98 5.81
CA ALA A 14 -5.09 -4.15 6.37
C ALA A 14 -6.24 -4.63 5.48
N ASP A 15 -6.76 -3.78 4.64
CA ASP A 15 -7.88 -4.11 3.79
C ASP A 15 -7.40 -4.64 2.43
N PRO A 16 -7.89 -5.80 2.00
CA PRO A 16 -7.39 -6.37 0.73
C PRO A 16 -7.73 -5.54 -0.49
N THR A 17 -8.88 -4.87 -0.49
CA THR A 17 -9.23 -4.03 -1.64
C THR A 17 -8.25 -2.86 -1.73
N ARG A 18 -7.90 -2.28 -0.60
CA ARG A 18 -6.94 -1.18 -0.61
C ARG A 18 -5.57 -1.65 -1.08
N ARG A 19 -5.15 -2.85 -0.68
CA ARG A 19 -3.88 -3.37 -1.19
C ARG A 19 -3.91 -3.54 -2.71
N THR A 20 -5.03 -4.02 -3.24
CA THR A 20 -5.15 -4.18 -4.68
C THR A 20 -5.12 -2.81 -5.39
N ILE A 21 -5.75 -1.80 -4.77
CA ILE A 21 -5.67 -0.46 -5.34
C ILE A 21 -4.22 0.00 -5.40
N LEU A 22 -3.46 -0.23 -4.33
CA LEU A 22 -2.05 0.16 -4.33
C LEU A 22 -1.27 -0.58 -5.40
N ASP A 23 -1.57 -1.85 -5.61
CA ASP A 23 -0.91 -2.63 -6.67
C ASP A 23 -1.18 -2.02 -8.03
N LEU A 24 -2.41 -1.64 -8.29
CA LEU A 24 -2.76 -1.03 -9.56
C LEU A 24 -2.08 0.33 -9.72
N LEU A 25 -2.03 1.11 -8.66
CA LEU A 25 -1.40 2.42 -8.72
C LEU A 25 0.12 2.34 -8.81
N ALA A 26 0.70 1.24 -8.35
CA ALA A 26 2.13 1.05 -8.52
C ALA A 26 2.48 0.90 -10.00
N ASP A 27 1.52 0.41 -10.77
CA ASP A 27 1.72 0.19 -12.18
C ASP A 27 1.54 1.49 -12.99
N SER A 28 0.51 2.25 -12.67
CA SER A 28 0.28 3.51 -13.37
C SER A 28 -0.71 4.37 -12.61
N GLU A 29 -0.66 5.66 -12.90
CA GLU A 29 -1.60 6.61 -12.34
C GLU A 29 -2.99 6.34 -12.88
N ARG A 30 -4.01 6.47 -12.04
CA ARG A 30 -5.38 6.15 -12.44
C ARG A 30 -6.37 7.10 -11.80
N SER A 31 -7.49 7.29 -12.46
CA SER A 31 -8.61 8.04 -11.91
C SER A 31 -9.49 7.09 -11.10
N VAL A 32 -10.42 7.65 -10.34
CA VAL A 32 -11.39 6.84 -9.60
C VAL A 32 -12.18 5.95 -10.55
N LYS A 33 -12.55 6.50 -11.68
CA LYS A 33 -13.34 5.76 -12.64
C LYS A 33 -12.56 4.57 -13.19
N GLU A 34 -11.28 4.78 -13.49
CA GLU A 34 -10.45 3.70 -13.99
C GLU A 34 -10.26 2.61 -12.94
N LEU A 35 -10.09 3.01 -11.69
CA LEU A 35 -9.96 2.04 -10.63
C LEU A 35 -11.24 1.26 -10.42
N THR A 36 -12.38 1.96 -10.46
CA THR A 36 -13.66 1.31 -10.25
C THR A 36 -13.92 0.21 -11.29
N ALA A 37 -13.43 0.41 -12.49
CA ALA A 37 -13.60 -0.57 -13.54
C ALA A 37 -12.94 -1.92 -13.21
N SER A 38 -12.01 -1.92 -12.26
CA SER A 38 -11.30 -3.15 -11.88
C SER A 38 -11.94 -3.88 -10.71
N PHE A 39 -13.01 -3.36 -10.14
CA PHE A 39 -13.62 -3.95 -8.95
C PHE A 39 -15.12 -4.10 -9.09
N PRO A 40 -15.69 -5.11 -8.46
CA PRO A 40 -17.15 -5.24 -8.42
C PRO A 40 -17.74 -4.45 -7.26
N ILE A 41 -17.31 -3.21 -7.09
CA ILE A 41 -17.82 -2.35 -6.03
C ILE A 41 -18.12 -0.98 -6.63
N THR A 42 -18.82 -0.15 -5.88
CA THR A 42 -19.25 1.13 -6.39
C THR A 42 -18.11 2.12 -6.45
N GLN A 43 -18.29 3.13 -7.29
CA GLN A 43 -17.32 4.21 -7.35
C GLN A 43 -17.20 4.91 -6.02
N GLN A 44 -18.30 5.01 -5.29
CA GLN A 44 -18.29 5.62 -3.98
C GLN A 44 -17.41 4.84 -3.01
N ALA A 45 -17.48 3.50 -3.07
CA ALA A 45 -16.65 2.67 -2.24
C ALA A 45 -15.17 2.83 -2.59
N VAL A 46 -14.86 2.92 -3.87
CA VAL A 46 -13.48 3.13 -4.29
C VAL A 46 -12.99 4.48 -3.78
N SER A 47 -13.83 5.51 -3.88
CA SER A 47 -13.46 6.83 -3.36
C SER A 47 -13.19 6.78 -1.87
N GLN A 48 -13.97 6.00 -1.12
CA GLN A 48 -13.77 5.88 0.31
C GLN A 48 -12.43 5.21 0.60
N HIS A 49 -12.10 4.16 -0.12
CA HIS A 49 -10.81 3.49 0.05
C HIS A 49 -9.66 4.43 -0.29
N LEU A 50 -9.80 5.23 -1.34
CA LEU A 50 -8.76 6.19 -1.70
C LEU A 50 -8.58 7.25 -0.62
N SER A 51 -9.68 7.64 0.01
CA SER A 51 -9.61 8.60 1.10
C SER A 51 -8.79 8.05 2.25
N GLU A 52 -9.01 6.77 2.59
CA GLU A 52 -8.25 6.13 3.65
C GLU A 52 -6.77 6.03 3.28
N LEU A 53 -6.48 5.69 2.04
CA LEU A 53 -5.10 5.61 1.60
C LEU A 53 -4.44 6.98 1.59
N HIS A 54 -5.20 8.00 1.24
CA HIS A 54 -4.69 9.36 1.21
C HIS A 54 -4.37 9.84 2.64
N THR A 55 -5.23 9.51 3.59
CA THR A 55 -5.00 9.85 4.99
C THR A 55 -3.69 9.22 5.48
N ALA A 56 -3.38 8.02 5.03
CA ALA A 56 -2.14 7.34 5.39
C ALA A 56 -0.96 7.80 4.54
N LYS A 57 -1.19 8.71 3.62
CA LYS A 57 -0.19 9.27 2.73
C LYS A 57 0.41 8.24 1.78
N LEU A 58 -0.35 7.19 1.51
CA LEU A 58 0.08 6.13 0.59
C LEU A 58 -0.25 6.44 -0.85
N VAL A 59 -1.10 7.42 -1.08
CA VAL A 59 -1.40 7.87 -2.43
C VAL A 59 -1.34 9.39 -2.46
N THR A 60 -1.03 9.91 -3.63
CA THR A 60 -1.14 11.34 -3.90
C THR A 60 -2.07 11.51 -5.06
N SER A 61 -2.62 12.69 -5.22
CA SER A 61 -3.52 12.93 -6.34
C SER A 61 -3.18 14.26 -6.98
N ARG A 62 -3.56 14.38 -8.23
CA ARG A 62 -3.45 15.63 -8.94
C ARG A 62 -4.64 15.77 -9.86
N ARG A 63 -5.00 17.00 -10.13
CA ARG A 63 -6.14 17.26 -10.97
C ARG A 63 -5.71 17.34 -12.42
N VAL A 64 -6.39 16.59 -13.26
CA VAL A 64 -6.12 16.63 -14.70
C VAL A 64 -7.46 16.68 -15.40
N HIS A 65 -7.75 17.75 -16.10
CA HIS A 65 -9.01 17.89 -16.83
C HIS A 65 -10.24 17.56 -16.03
N ARG A 66 -10.45 18.03 -14.90
CA ARG A 66 -11.64 17.81 -14.10
C ARG A 66 -11.71 16.49 -13.39
N GLU A 67 -10.70 15.65 -13.49
CA GLU A 67 -10.71 14.44 -12.67
C GLU A 67 -9.46 14.40 -11.84
N ASN A 68 -9.57 13.74 -10.70
CA ASN A 68 -8.42 13.52 -9.85
C ASN A 68 -7.77 12.23 -10.29
N ARG A 69 -6.48 12.28 -10.48
CA ARG A 69 -5.72 11.09 -10.81
C ARG A 69 -4.83 10.76 -9.64
N TYR A 70 -4.77 9.50 -9.30
CA TYR A 70 -4.08 9.03 -8.11
C TYR A 70 -2.86 8.22 -8.49
N ARG A 71 -1.84 8.31 -7.66
CA ARG A 71 -0.63 7.53 -7.87
C ARG A 71 -0.13 7.06 -6.51
N LEU A 72 0.63 5.97 -6.53
CA LEU A 72 1.20 5.42 -5.31
C LEU A 72 2.29 6.34 -4.78
N ASN A 73 2.30 6.51 -3.48
CA ASN A 73 3.43 7.09 -2.78
C ASN A 73 3.97 6.00 -1.87
N PRO A 74 5.05 5.32 -2.24
CA PRO A 74 5.51 4.17 -1.46
C PRO A 74 6.27 4.53 -0.20
N THR A 75 6.62 5.79 -0.01
CA THR A 75 7.46 6.19 1.11
C THR A 75 6.96 5.70 2.47
N PRO A 76 5.66 5.83 2.80
CA PRO A 76 5.22 5.36 4.12
C PRO A 76 5.33 3.86 4.29
N LEU A 77 5.44 3.11 3.20
CA LEU A 77 5.59 1.66 3.31
C LEU A 77 6.94 1.27 3.87
N ARG A 78 7.86 2.21 3.92
CA ARG A 78 9.16 1.96 4.53
C ARG A 78 9.02 1.49 5.98
N ALA A 79 8.03 2.02 6.70
CA ALA A 79 7.81 1.61 8.07
C ALA A 79 7.44 0.13 8.14
N VAL A 80 6.63 -0.32 7.18
CA VAL A 80 6.22 -1.72 7.11
C VAL A 80 7.43 -2.60 6.78
N ALA A 81 8.21 -2.17 5.80
CA ALA A 81 9.40 -2.91 5.39
C ALA A 81 10.39 -3.03 6.55
N ASN A 82 10.57 -1.94 7.29
CA ASN A 82 11.47 -1.96 8.43
C ASN A 82 10.98 -2.92 9.51
N TRP A 83 9.69 -2.92 9.75
CA TRP A 83 9.13 -3.81 10.74
C TRP A 83 9.30 -5.26 10.33
N VAL A 84 8.98 -5.58 9.09
CA VAL A 84 9.13 -6.95 8.59
C VAL A 84 10.58 -7.37 8.61
N ASN A 85 11.48 -6.50 8.20
CA ASN A 85 12.90 -6.80 8.16
C ASN A 85 13.49 -7.05 9.55
N GLY A 86 12.80 -6.55 10.58
CA GLY A 86 13.24 -6.82 11.94
C GLY A 86 13.19 -8.29 12.30
N PHE A 87 12.47 -9.09 11.51
CA PHE A 87 12.36 -10.51 11.77
C PHE A 87 13.32 -11.34 10.94
N HIS A 88 14.19 -10.72 10.20
CA HIS A 88 15.04 -11.49 9.30
C HIS A 88 16.02 -12.40 10.04
N ARG A 89 16.27 -12.15 11.31
CA ARG A 89 17.14 -13.03 12.08
C ARG A 89 16.40 -14.15 12.76
N PHE A 90 15.09 -14.18 12.60
CA PHE A 90 14.29 -15.19 13.23
C PHE A 90 14.52 -16.52 12.52
N THR A 91 14.85 -17.58 13.24
CA THR A 91 14.99 -18.89 12.65
C THR A 91 14.13 -19.84 13.41
N ASP A 92 13.63 -20.87 12.73
CA ASP A 92 12.84 -21.86 13.39
C ASP A 92 13.77 -22.82 14.14
N PRO A 93 13.23 -23.72 14.96
CA PRO A 93 14.06 -24.61 15.75
C PRO A 93 14.98 -25.50 14.92
N ALA A 94 14.68 -25.70 13.67
CA ALA A 94 15.51 -26.51 12.80
C ALA A 94 16.61 -25.70 12.13
N GLY A 95 16.69 -24.42 12.43
CA GLY A 95 17.73 -23.59 11.87
C GLY A 95 17.42 -22.94 10.55
N HIS A 96 16.19 -23.09 10.06
CA HIS A 96 15.82 -22.47 8.80
C HIS A 96 15.45 -21.03 9.04
N GLN A 97 15.86 -20.18 8.15
CA GLN A 97 15.43 -18.82 8.23
C GLN A 97 14.06 -18.71 7.63
N TRP A 98 13.25 -17.85 8.19
CA TRP A 98 11.93 -17.63 7.66
C TRP A 98 12.01 -16.84 6.39
N ALA A 99 11.03 -17.03 5.56
CA ALA A 99 11.01 -16.38 4.27
C ALA A 99 10.87 -14.88 4.34
N ILE A 100 10.55 -14.35 5.49
CA ILE A 100 10.37 -12.92 5.64
C ILE A 100 11.65 -12.16 5.85
N GLY A 101 12.77 -12.71 5.54
CA GLY A 101 14.01 -11.97 5.66
C GLY A 101 14.01 -10.78 4.71
N PRO A 102 15.16 -10.12 4.57
CA PRO A 102 15.24 -8.97 3.69
C PRO A 102 14.74 -9.34 2.33
N ILE A 103 14.00 -8.45 1.72
CA ILE A 103 13.46 -8.73 0.42
C ILE A 103 14.59 -8.81 -0.57
N PRO A 104 14.71 -9.90 -1.30
CA PRO A 104 15.80 -10.03 -2.24
C PRO A 104 15.65 -9.02 -3.34
N LYS A 105 16.79 -8.58 -3.83
CA LYS A 105 16.71 -7.68 -4.88
C LYS A 105 16.28 -8.44 -6.01
N LYS A 106 15.59 -7.91 -6.80
CA LYS A 106 15.12 -8.60 -7.84
C LYS A 106 16.11 -9.11 -8.56
N GLU A 107 16.61 -9.76 -8.68
CA GLU A 107 17.65 -10.16 -9.08
C GLU A 107 17.70 -10.24 -9.99
N GLU A 108 17.40 -9.82 -9.85
CA GLU A 108 17.64 -9.70 -10.46
C GLU A 108 18.12 -10.07 -10.79
#